data_fc0f5aea503caf48b7b36b3e8adebaa4
#
_entry.id   fc0f5aea503caf48b7b36b3e8adebaa4
#
_cell.length_a   1.000
_cell.length_b   1.000
_cell.length_c   1.000
_cell.angle_alpha   90.00
_cell.angle_beta   90.00
_cell.angle_gamma   90.00
#
_symmetry.space_group_name_H-M   'P 1'
#
loop_
_entity.id
_entity.type
_entity.pdbx_description
1 polymer ?
#
loop_
_entity_poly.entity_id
_entity_poly.type
_entity_poly.pdbx_seq_one_letter_code
_entity_poly.pdbx_strand_id
1 'polypeptide(L)'
;MKKIFIPLVSIYFTQTLFAQCDSAYTYYSDLPSNVTILVGDSCLYDDDIAVLDSLISINSLDYDSPLGLGTQTWFNSRLRFLVAGNYGNSSGVNDTIYSLPENIGNWSGVASLYLEWNRITELPDSFSKMTALQSFYINNNVLTSLGDSIGNLLNLYFLDLGYNELPAIPESICDLENLSYLWLFNNNLESLPGCFCDMGLDWDNNDMGGYPYFAIGANYLCEDLPVCIAESGHLNLSLDQFYYSFPVYAPQDCDTTSNQVEEDLFPYQYRVSAPYPNPFNPTMKMDLIIPYGRRMDIRVYDLLGNEIHVIANGEIYKQGIHSLTWSGDTHPSGVYFIKLDDGADVRIRKTVLAR
;
A
#
# COMPACT_ATOMS: atom_id res chain seq x y z
N MET A 1 18.27 -19.57 -84.77
CA MET A 1 17.48 -19.96 -83.60
C MET A 1 18.07 -19.24 -82.36
N LYS A 2 17.43 -18.14 -81.95
CA LYS A 2 17.86 -17.41 -80.73
C LYS A 2 17.04 -17.96 -79.55
N LYS A 3 17.71 -18.53 -78.56
CA LYS A 3 17.08 -18.95 -77.31
C LYS A 3 16.89 -17.72 -76.42
N ILE A 4 15.66 -17.42 -76.12
CA ILE A 4 15.27 -16.38 -75.14
C ILE A 4 15.34 -17.03 -73.76
N PHE A 5 16.26 -16.55 -72.90
CA PHE A 5 16.30 -16.88 -71.47
C PHE A 5 15.33 -15.93 -70.74
N ILE A 6 14.29 -16.49 -70.11
CA ILE A 6 13.41 -15.77 -69.20
C ILE A 6 13.93 -16.06 -67.79
N PRO A 7 14.36 -15.03 -67.02
CA PRO A 7 14.75 -15.27 -65.63
C PRO A 7 13.52 -15.50 -64.78
N LEU A 8 13.46 -16.62 -64.04
CA LEU A 8 12.50 -16.87 -63.00
C LEU A 8 12.79 -15.91 -61.83
N VAL A 9 11.95 -14.92 -61.63
CA VAL A 9 11.94 -14.08 -60.44
C VAL A 9 11.21 -14.88 -59.37
N SER A 10 11.93 -15.48 -58.43
CA SER A 10 11.41 -16.06 -57.19
C SER A 10 10.95 -14.94 -56.26
N ILE A 11 9.65 -14.70 -56.23
CA ILE A 11 9.04 -13.81 -55.24
C ILE A 11 9.03 -14.57 -53.92
N TYR A 12 9.98 -14.26 -53.03
CA TYR A 12 9.88 -14.68 -51.65
C TYR A 12 8.81 -13.85 -50.97
N PHE A 13 7.62 -14.44 -50.76
CA PHE A 13 6.66 -13.95 -49.79
C PHE A 13 7.25 -14.22 -48.42
N THR A 14 7.85 -13.23 -47.77
CA THR A 14 8.05 -13.24 -46.34
C THR A 14 6.65 -13.11 -45.72
N GLN A 15 6.03 -14.22 -45.41
CA GLN A 15 4.92 -14.22 -44.49
C GLN A 15 5.52 -13.80 -43.14
N THR A 16 5.26 -12.58 -42.71
CA THR A 16 5.37 -12.21 -41.30
C THR A 16 4.36 -13.11 -40.58
N LEU A 17 4.86 -14.16 -39.94
CA LEU A 17 4.10 -14.89 -38.93
C LEU A 17 3.76 -13.86 -37.83
N PHE A 18 2.58 -13.29 -37.91
CA PHE A 18 2.00 -12.69 -36.72
C PHE A 18 1.77 -13.86 -35.76
N ALA A 19 2.29 -13.76 -34.54
CA ALA A 19 1.97 -14.70 -33.49
C ALA A 19 0.45 -14.72 -33.33
N GLN A 20 -0.18 -15.83 -33.67
CA GLN A 20 -1.63 -15.97 -33.59
C GLN A 20 -1.90 -16.63 -32.22
N CYS A 21 -2.45 -15.83 -31.31
CA CYS A 21 -2.88 -16.35 -30.02
C CYS A 21 -4.12 -17.26 -30.18
N ASP A 22 -4.33 -18.14 -29.23
CA ASP A 22 -5.58 -18.90 -29.10
C ASP A 22 -6.76 -17.95 -28.82
N SER A 23 -8.00 -18.42 -29.04
CA SER A 23 -9.25 -17.63 -29.03
C SER A 23 -9.64 -17.06 -27.67
N ALA A 24 -8.90 -16.86 -26.73
CA ALA A 24 -9.17 -16.19 -25.45
C ALA A 24 -7.97 -15.34 -25.01
N TYR A 25 -7.08 -15.07 -25.97
CA TYR A 25 -5.82 -14.37 -25.70
C TYR A 25 -5.57 -13.32 -26.78
N THR A 26 -5.16 -12.14 -26.36
CA THR A 26 -4.75 -11.06 -27.25
C THR A 26 -3.22 -10.94 -27.26
N TYR A 27 -2.66 -10.85 -28.50
CA TYR A 27 -1.22 -10.62 -28.68
C TYR A 27 -0.86 -9.15 -28.54
N TYR A 28 0.11 -8.85 -27.70
CA TYR A 28 0.66 -7.52 -27.49
C TYR A 28 2.08 -7.46 -28.06
N SER A 29 2.27 -6.77 -29.17
CA SER A 29 3.58 -6.61 -29.85
C SER A 29 4.55 -5.69 -29.11
N ASP A 30 4.00 -4.79 -28.29
CA ASP A 30 4.76 -3.79 -27.52
C ASP A 30 4.24 -3.78 -26.09
N LEU A 31 5.12 -4.15 -25.16
CA LEU A 31 4.80 -4.20 -23.75
C LEU A 31 5.45 -3.00 -23.04
N PRO A 32 4.70 -2.24 -22.24
CA PRO A 32 5.28 -1.17 -21.45
C PRO A 32 6.26 -1.72 -20.39
N SER A 33 7.17 -0.87 -19.94
CA SER A 33 8.28 -1.25 -19.03
C SER A 33 7.84 -1.76 -17.65
N ASN A 34 6.60 -1.49 -17.26
CA ASN A 34 5.96 -1.96 -16.03
C ASN A 34 5.36 -3.37 -16.16
N VAL A 35 5.42 -3.99 -17.32
CA VAL A 35 4.93 -5.35 -17.59
C VAL A 35 6.10 -6.30 -17.74
N THR A 36 6.10 -7.37 -16.96
CA THR A 36 7.09 -8.46 -17.02
C THR A 36 6.40 -9.77 -17.35
N ILE A 37 6.87 -10.47 -18.38
CA ILE A 37 6.46 -11.85 -18.69
C ILE A 37 7.57 -12.79 -18.19
N LEU A 38 7.26 -13.62 -17.19
CA LEU A 38 8.22 -14.60 -16.65
C LEU A 38 8.31 -15.86 -17.50
N VAL A 39 7.14 -16.34 -17.96
CA VAL A 39 7.04 -17.55 -18.80
C VAL A 39 5.89 -17.37 -19.78
N GLY A 40 6.09 -17.82 -21.01
CA GLY A 40 5.13 -17.68 -22.11
C GLY A 40 5.57 -16.62 -23.11
N ASP A 41 4.64 -16.17 -23.92
CA ASP A 41 4.81 -15.11 -24.90
C ASP A 41 3.90 -13.91 -24.57
N SER A 42 3.78 -12.96 -25.50
CA SER A 42 2.95 -11.77 -25.33
C SER A 42 1.45 -12.02 -25.66
N CYS A 43 0.99 -13.26 -25.66
CA CYS A 43 -0.44 -13.59 -25.70
C CYS A 43 -0.99 -13.58 -24.27
N LEU A 44 -1.73 -12.53 -23.93
CA LEU A 44 -2.26 -12.34 -22.58
C LEU A 44 -3.74 -12.69 -22.55
N TYR A 45 -4.20 -13.24 -21.42
CA TYR A 45 -5.56 -13.72 -21.26
C TYR A 45 -6.58 -12.57 -21.21
N ASP A 46 -7.61 -12.63 -22.07
CA ASP A 46 -8.54 -11.53 -22.27
C ASP A 46 -9.36 -11.18 -21.01
N ASP A 47 -9.75 -12.18 -20.19
CA ASP A 47 -10.48 -11.91 -18.97
C ASP A 47 -9.61 -11.21 -17.92
N ASP A 48 -8.29 -11.51 -17.86
CA ASP A 48 -7.39 -10.81 -16.94
C ASP A 48 -7.21 -9.34 -17.37
N ILE A 49 -7.13 -9.09 -18.68
CA ILE A 49 -7.09 -7.74 -19.27
C ILE A 49 -8.40 -7.00 -19.01
N ALA A 50 -9.56 -7.67 -19.17
CA ALA A 50 -10.87 -7.05 -18.95
C ALA A 50 -11.08 -6.57 -17.51
N VAL A 51 -10.45 -7.21 -16.51
CA VAL A 51 -10.48 -6.72 -15.12
C VAL A 51 -9.63 -5.46 -14.96
N LEU A 52 -8.45 -5.39 -15.60
CA LEU A 52 -7.64 -4.17 -15.61
C LEU A 52 -8.38 -3.00 -16.25
N ASP A 53 -9.04 -3.23 -17.40
CA ASP A 53 -9.88 -2.23 -18.08
C ASP A 53 -11.04 -1.76 -17.20
N SER A 54 -11.69 -2.70 -16.52
CA SER A 54 -12.77 -2.38 -15.57
C SER A 54 -12.28 -1.53 -14.42
N LEU A 55 -11.12 -1.87 -13.84
CA LEU A 55 -10.50 -1.12 -12.72
C LEU A 55 -10.17 0.31 -13.14
N ILE A 56 -9.61 0.50 -14.34
CA ILE A 56 -9.34 1.82 -14.93
C ILE A 56 -10.63 2.60 -15.08
N SER A 57 -11.63 1.97 -15.72
CA SER A 57 -12.88 2.63 -16.11
C SER A 57 -13.71 3.10 -14.92
N ILE A 58 -13.93 2.24 -13.90
CA ILE A 58 -14.77 2.59 -12.75
C ILE A 58 -14.13 3.66 -11.85
N ASN A 59 -12.80 3.75 -11.86
CA ASN A 59 -12.06 4.74 -11.08
C ASN A 59 -11.63 5.96 -11.91
N SER A 60 -11.97 5.99 -13.22
CA SER A 60 -11.58 7.06 -14.15
C SER A 60 -10.07 7.34 -14.16
N LEU A 61 -9.25 6.28 -14.06
CA LEU A 61 -7.80 6.41 -14.08
C LEU A 61 -7.31 6.77 -15.49
N ASP A 62 -6.28 7.61 -15.57
CA ASP A 62 -5.73 8.10 -16.84
C ASP A 62 -4.65 7.17 -17.39
N TYR A 63 -5.08 6.10 -18.03
CA TYR A 63 -4.22 5.13 -18.72
C TYR A 63 -4.70 4.88 -20.15
N ASP A 64 -3.80 4.97 -21.12
CA ASP A 64 -4.08 4.67 -22.53
C ASP A 64 -4.34 3.18 -22.81
N SER A 65 -3.93 2.30 -21.89
CA SER A 65 -4.00 0.84 -22.03
C SER A 65 -4.06 0.16 -20.67
N PRO A 66 -4.78 -0.97 -20.52
CA PRO A 66 -4.80 -1.76 -19.29
C PRO A 66 -3.40 -2.22 -18.84
N LEU A 67 -2.49 -2.42 -19.79
CA LEU A 67 -1.10 -2.77 -19.48
C LEU A 67 -0.30 -1.62 -18.88
N GLY A 68 -0.78 -0.38 -18.95
CA GLY A 68 -0.19 0.77 -18.28
C GLY A 68 -0.43 0.82 -16.78
N LEU A 69 -1.46 0.11 -16.27
CA LEU A 69 -1.88 0.17 -14.88
C LEU A 69 -0.90 -0.54 -13.95
N GLY A 70 -0.28 0.21 -13.05
CA GLY A 70 0.57 -0.33 -11.99
C GLY A 70 1.76 -1.15 -12.52
N THR A 71 2.30 -2.04 -11.69
CA THR A 71 3.34 -2.99 -12.09
C THR A 71 2.78 -4.40 -12.19
N GLN A 72 2.97 -5.04 -13.33
CA GLN A 72 2.34 -6.32 -13.67
C GLN A 72 3.38 -7.41 -13.95
N THR A 73 3.12 -8.62 -13.43
CA THR A 73 3.89 -9.81 -13.78
C THR A 73 2.96 -10.91 -14.27
N TRP A 74 3.28 -11.43 -15.43
CA TRP A 74 2.52 -12.46 -16.13
C TRP A 74 3.29 -13.78 -16.19
N PHE A 75 2.58 -14.89 -16.04
CA PHE A 75 3.12 -16.23 -16.10
C PHE A 75 2.16 -17.16 -16.85
N ASN A 76 2.63 -17.80 -17.91
CA ASN A 76 1.79 -18.59 -18.81
C ASN A 76 0.51 -17.85 -19.22
N SER A 77 0.69 -16.62 -19.75
CA SER A 77 -0.40 -15.77 -20.25
C SER A 77 -1.41 -15.28 -19.21
N ARG A 78 -1.24 -15.57 -17.92
CA ARG A 78 -2.11 -15.15 -16.83
C ARG A 78 -1.44 -14.10 -15.94
N LEU A 79 -2.20 -13.11 -15.50
CA LEU A 79 -1.75 -12.16 -14.49
C LEU A 79 -1.50 -12.91 -13.17
N ARG A 80 -0.31 -12.73 -12.59
CA ARG A 80 0.11 -13.40 -11.34
C ARG A 80 0.39 -12.42 -10.21
N PHE A 81 0.84 -11.24 -10.55
CA PHE A 81 1.25 -10.23 -9.59
C PHE A 81 0.86 -8.86 -10.12
N LEU A 82 0.20 -8.06 -9.28
CA LEU A 82 -0.16 -6.68 -9.57
C LEU A 82 0.20 -5.79 -8.38
N VAL A 83 0.96 -4.73 -8.66
CA VAL A 83 1.13 -3.59 -7.74
C VAL A 83 0.29 -2.44 -8.27
N ALA A 84 -0.76 -2.11 -7.56
CA ALA A 84 -1.67 -1.01 -7.87
C ALA A 84 -1.90 -0.11 -6.64
N GLY A 85 -0.91 -0.02 -5.75
CA GLY A 85 -0.88 0.91 -4.63
C GLY A 85 -0.61 2.34 -5.10
N ASN A 86 -1.18 3.34 -4.42
CA ASN A 86 -0.97 4.75 -4.74
C ASN A 86 0.21 5.32 -3.94
N TYR A 87 1.43 4.97 -4.34
CA TYR A 87 2.66 5.36 -3.61
C TYR A 87 3.21 6.74 -4.02
N GLY A 88 2.58 7.43 -4.97
CA GLY A 88 3.09 8.69 -5.53
C GLY A 88 4.38 8.53 -6.36
N ASN A 89 4.65 7.31 -6.84
CA ASN A 89 5.79 6.98 -7.69
C ASN A 89 5.37 6.07 -8.86
N SER A 90 6.31 5.71 -9.73
CA SER A 90 6.03 4.94 -10.95
C SER A 90 5.80 3.44 -10.75
N SER A 91 5.90 2.90 -9.53
CA SER A 91 5.70 1.46 -9.30
C SER A 91 4.24 1.07 -9.06
N GLY A 92 3.41 2.01 -8.61
CA GLY A 92 1.98 1.81 -8.38
C GLY A 92 1.10 2.49 -9.42
N VAL A 93 -0.10 2.89 -9.01
CA VAL A 93 -1.03 3.65 -9.85
C VAL A 93 -0.74 5.15 -9.82
N ASN A 94 -1.21 5.85 -10.85
CA ASN A 94 -1.00 7.30 -11.01
C ASN A 94 -2.09 8.15 -10.33
N ASP A 95 -3.17 7.53 -9.88
CA ASP A 95 -4.28 8.17 -9.17
C ASP A 95 -4.94 7.17 -8.21
N THR A 96 -5.91 7.63 -7.44
CA THR A 96 -6.54 6.89 -6.34
C THR A 96 -7.59 5.89 -6.85
N ILE A 97 -7.51 4.64 -6.40
CA ILE A 97 -8.55 3.62 -6.59
C ILE A 97 -9.58 3.77 -5.45
N TYR A 98 -10.85 3.96 -5.81
CA TYR A 98 -11.97 4.06 -4.87
C TYR A 98 -12.79 2.78 -4.77
N SER A 99 -12.85 2.00 -5.86
CA SER A 99 -13.68 0.80 -5.95
C SER A 99 -12.99 -0.30 -6.72
N LEU A 100 -13.28 -1.55 -6.36
CA LEU A 100 -12.87 -2.73 -7.11
C LEU A 100 -14.01 -3.19 -8.04
N PRO A 101 -13.71 -3.65 -9.27
CA PRO A 101 -14.75 -4.04 -10.21
C PRO A 101 -15.38 -5.40 -9.85
N GLU A 102 -16.68 -5.56 -10.17
CA GLU A 102 -17.43 -6.80 -9.92
C GLU A 102 -16.85 -8.03 -10.66
N ASN A 103 -16.08 -7.84 -11.72
CA ASN A 103 -15.39 -8.93 -12.42
C ASN A 103 -14.00 -9.26 -11.86
N ILE A 104 -13.58 -8.69 -10.72
CA ILE A 104 -12.25 -8.93 -10.13
C ILE A 104 -11.98 -10.41 -9.85
N GLY A 105 -13.04 -11.17 -9.57
CA GLY A 105 -12.97 -12.62 -9.37
C GLY A 105 -12.48 -13.41 -10.59
N ASN A 106 -12.44 -12.82 -11.78
CA ASN A 106 -11.86 -13.44 -12.99
C ASN A 106 -10.33 -13.53 -12.88
N TRP A 107 -9.69 -12.75 -11.99
CA TRP A 107 -8.27 -12.88 -11.66
C TRP A 107 -7.96 -14.15 -10.86
N SER A 108 -8.50 -15.27 -11.29
CA SER A 108 -8.30 -16.58 -10.63
C SER A 108 -6.84 -17.05 -10.63
N GLY A 109 -5.97 -16.41 -11.38
CA GLY A 109 -4.53 -16.68 -11.45
C GLY A 109 -3.66 -15.78 -10.57
N VAL A 110 -4.19 -14.64 -10.08
CA VAL A 110 -3.41 -13.68 -9.29
C VAL A 110 -3.02 -14.26 -7.96
N ALA A 111 -1.71 -14.29 -7.69
CA ALA A 111 -1.13 -14.80 -6.46
C ALA A 111 -0.76 -13.69 -5.47
N SER A 112 -0.43 -12.50 -5.97
CA SER A 112 -0.10 -11.36 -5.12
C SER A 112 -0.75 -10.09 -5.64
N LEU A 113 -1.46 -9.39 -4.76
CA LEU A 113 -2.19 -8.17 -5.06
C LEU A 113 -1.86 -7.09 -4.04
N TYR A 114 -1.39 -5.96 -4.54
CA TYR A 114 -0.97 -4.80 -3.77
C TYR A 114 -1.87 -3.61 -4.11
N LEU A 115 -2.71 -3.17 -3.17
CA LEU A 115 -3.70 -2.10 -3.32
C LEU A 115 -3.55 -1.01 -2.24
N GLU A 116 -2.38 -0.92 -1.62
CA GLU A 116 -2.13 0.00 -0.52
C GLU A 116 -2.28 1.47 -0.93
N TRP A 117 -2.55 2.33 0.05
CA TRP A 117 -2.62 3.79 -0.13
C TRP A 117 -3.69 4.26 -1.12
N ASN A 118 -4.78 3.52 -1.23
CA ASN A 118 -5.96 3.90 -2.02
C ASN A 118 -7.11 4.39 -1.10
N ARG A 119 -8.32 4.40 -1.60
CA ARG A 119 -9.53 4.78 -0.84
C ARG A 119 -10.64 3.76 -1.04
N ILE A 120 -10.28 2.49 -1.03
CA ILE A 120 -11.21 1.38 -1.21
C ILE A 120 -12.02 1.21 0.07
N THR A 121 -13.36 1.15 -0.06
CA THR A 121 -14.31 1.05 1.06
C THR A 121 -14.77 -0.36 1.35
N GLU A 122 -14.77 -1.23 0.32
CA GLU A 122 -15.28 -2.61 0.43
C GLU A 122 -14.67 -3.52 -0.64
N LEU A 123 -14.73 -4.83 -0.40
CA LEU A 123 -14.39 -5.86 -1.38
C LEU A 123 -15.68 -6.38 -2.02
N PRO A 124 -15.79 -6.49 -3.37
CA PRO A 124 -16.97 -7.04 -4.02
C PRO A 124 -17.09 -8.55 -3.75
N ASP A 125 -18.28 -9.10 -3.76
CA ASP A 125 -18.54 -10.53 -3.49
C ASP A 125 -17.72 -11.47 -4.37
N SER A 126 -17.46 -11.05 -5.60
CA SER A 126 -16.65 -11.81 -6.57
C SER A 126 -15.19 -11.97 -6.17
N PHE A 127 -14.67 -11.13 -5.25
CA PHE A 127 -13.31 -11.21 -4.74
C PHE A 127 -12.99 -12.59 -4.16
N SER A 128 -13.98 -13.23 -3.56
CA SER A 128 -13.90 -14.60 -3.03
C SER A 128 -13.46 -15.67 -4.06
N LYS A 129 -13.57 -15.38 -5.36
CA LYS A 129 -13.16 -16.29 -6.45
C LYS A 129 -11.67 -16.21 -6.77
N MET A 130 -10.92 -15.28 -6.18
CA MET A 130 -9.48 -15.16 -6.36
C MET A 130 -8.70 -16.21 -5.56
N THR A 131 -9.05 -17.48 -5.74
CA THR A 131 -8.58 -18.60 -4.91
C THR A 131 -7.07 -18.91 -5.04
N ALA A 132 -6.37 -18.34 -6.01
CA ALA A 132 -4.92 -18.44 -6.12
C ALA A 132 -4.17 -17.39 -5.26
N LEU A 133 -4.89 -16.45 -4.63
CA LEU A 133 -4.29 -15.34 -3.89
C LEU A 133 -3.55 -15.87 -2.66
N GLN A 134 -2.28 -15.50 -2.55
CA GLN A 134 -1.37 -15.86 -1.44
C GLN A 134 -0.96 -14.64 -0.62
N SER A 135 -0.82 -13.49 -1.26
CA SER A 135 -0.44 -12.25 -0.59
C SER A 135 -1.37 -11.12 -0.97
N PHE A 136 -2.03 -10.54 0.01
CA PHE A 136 -2.96 -9.45 -0.16
C PHE A 136 -2.62 -8.28 0.74
N TYR A 137 -2.21 -7.17 0.13
CA TYR A 137 -1.89 -5.92 0.80
C TYR A 137 -2.93 -4.86 0.44
N ILE A 138 -3.76 -4.48 1.40
CA ILE A 138 -4.80 -3.46 1.25
C ILE A 138 -4.79 -2.46 2.42
N ASN A 139 -3.64 -2.37 3.08
CA ASN A 139 -3.41 -1.40 4.12
C ASN A 139 -3.48 0.05 3.60
N ASN A 140 -3.69 1.00 4.51
CA ASN A 140 -3.85 2.42 4.14
C ASN A 140 -4.98 2.64 3.12
N ASN A 141 -6.15 2.10 3.42
CA ASN A 141 -7.41 2.29 2.72
C ASN A 141 -8.49 2.80 3.71
N VAL A 142 -9.73 2.74 3.33
CA VAL A 142 -10.89 3.15 4.16
C VAL A 142 -11.93 2.02 4.22
N LEU A 143 -11.46 0.77 4.34
CA LEU A 143 -12.34 -0.40 4.45
C LEU A 143 -13.17 -0.31 5.73
N THR A 144 -14.50 -0.36 5.57
CA THR A 144 -15.46 -0.35 6.67
C THR A 144 -16.02 -1.75 6.97
N SER A 145 -15.76 -2.71 6.11
CA SER A 145 -16.14 -4.11 6.31
C SER A 145 -15.22 -5.04 5.55
N LEU A 146 -15.08 -6.25 6.09
CA LEU A 146 -14.49 -7.38 5.41
C LEU A 146 -15.58 -8.45 5.31
N GLY A 147 -16.05 -8.74 4.11
CA GLY A 147 -17.17 -9.68 3.90
C GLY A 147 -16.80 -11.11 4.31
N ASP A 148 -17.80 -11.91 4.66
CA ASP A 148 -17.63 -13.33 5.03
C ASP A 148 -16.95 -14.17 3.93
N SER A 149 -17.01 -13.70 2.70
CA SER A 149 -16.38 -14.34 1.55
C SER A 149 -14.86 -14.39 1.60
N ILE A 150 -14.20 -13.64 2.50
CA ILE A 150 -12.75 -13.67 2.69
C ILE A 150 -12.24 -15.07 3.05
N GLY A 151 -13.01 -15.85 3.82
CA GLY A 151 -12.68 -17.23 4.19
C GLY A 151 -12.54 -18.21 3.02
N ASN A 152 -13.00 -17.84 1.82
CA ASN A 152 -12.83 -18.67 0.62
C ASN A 152 -11.43 -18.60 0.03
N LEU A 153 -10.58 -17.68 0.48
CA LEU A 153 -9.21 -17.48 -0.03
C LEU A 153 -8.22 -18.43 0.65
N LEU A 154 -8.46 -19.73 0.57
CA LEU A 154 -7.76 -20.78 1.32
C LEU A 154 -6.24 -20.86 1.07
N ASN A 155 -5.73 -20.23 0.01
CA ASN A 155 -4.29 -20.16 -0.26
C ASN A 155 -3.63 -18.90 0.30
N LEU A 156 -4.40 -18.04 0.99
CA LEU A 156 -3.88 -16.81 1.54
C LEU A 156 -2.86 -17.11 2.64
N TYR A 157 -1.66 -16.57 2.49
CA TYR A 157 -0.53 -16.72 3.39
C TYR A 157 -0.24 -15.42 4.14
N PHE A 158 -0.42 -14.28 3.46
CA PHE A 158 -0.18 -12.95 4.00
C PHE A 158 -1.40 -12.06 3.78
N LEU A 159 -1.94 -11.48 4.85
CA LEU A 159 -3.04 -10.53 4.81
C LEU A 159 -2.71 -9.27 5.62
N ASP A 160 -2.56 -8.15 4.92
CA ASP A 160 -2.34 -6.83 5.52
C ASP A 160 -3.57 -5.94 5.36
N LEU A 161 -4.27 -5.72 6.47
CA LEU A 161 -5.44 -4.86 6.63
C LEU A 161 -5.14 -3.64 7.51
N GLY A 162 -3.89 -3.39 7.84
CA GLY A 162 -3.49 -2.27 8.69
C GLY A 162 -3.95 -0.91 8.15
N TYR A 163 -4.19 0.08 9.02
CA TYR A 163 -4.65 1.42 8.63
C TYR A 163 -5.90 1.40 7.75
N ASN A 164 -6.98 0.83 8.28
CA ASN A 164 -8.33 0.86 7.70
C ASN A 164 -9.35 1.30 8.77
N GLU A 165 -10.64 1.18 8.47
CA GLU A 165 -11.74 1.60 9.36
C GLU A 165 -12.62 0.40 9.79
N LEU A 166 -12.03 -0.80 9.88
CA LEU A 166 -12.75 -2.03 10.17
C LEU A 166 -13.25 -2.07 11.63
N PRO A 167 -14.57 -2.17 11.90
CA PRO A 167 -15.11 -2.28 13.24
C PRO A 167 -15.07 -3.72 13.78
N ALA A 168 -15.00 -4.71 12.90
CA ALA A 168 -14.97 -6.14 13.23
C ALA A 168 -14.31 -6.95 12.11
N ILE A 169 -13.88 -8.15 12.44
CA ILE A 169 -13.41 -9.18 11.52
C ILE A 169 -14.44 -10.31 11.48
N PRO A 170 -14.83 -10.81 10.30
CA PRO A 170 -15.81 -11.89 10.20
C PRO A 170 -15.23 -13.22 10.71
N GLU A 171 -16.11 -14.10 11.24
CA GLU A 171 -15.75 -15.44 11.71
C GLU A 171 -15.03 -16.29 10.63
N SER A 172 -15.39 -16.08 9.36
CA SER A 172 -14.78 -16.80 8.22
C SER A 172 -13.29 -16.54 8.04
N ILE A 173 -12.70 -15.55 8.71
CA ILE A 173 -11.23 -15.35 8.71
C ILE A 173 -10.52 -16.59 9.25
N CYS A 174 -11.15 -17.34 10.13
CA CYS A 174 -10.61 -18.54 10.74
C CYS A 174 -10.55 -19.75 9.78
N ASP A 175 -11.23 -19.67 8.63
CA ASP A 175 -11.15 -20.69 7.58
C ASP A 175 -9.82 -20.62 6.79
N LEU A 176 -9.02 -19.56 7.00
CA LEU A 176 -7.76 -19.33 6.32
C LEU A 176 -6.62 -20.18 6.92
N GLU A 177 -6.65 -21.50 6.72
CA GLU A 177 -5.72 -22.47 7.32
C GLU A 177 -4.24 -22.26 6.93
N ASN A 178 -3.97 -21.57 5.83
CA ASN A 178 -2.61 -21.29 5.35
C ASN A 178 -2.09 -19.92 5.76
N LEU A 179 -2.89 -19.11 6.47
CA LEU A 179 -2.50 -17.77 6.86
C LEU A 179 -1.37 -17.82 7.89
N SER A 180 -0.28 -17.11 7.60
CA SER A 180 0.89 -17.00 8.49
C SER A 180 1.15 -15.58 8.94
N TYR A 181 0.72 -14.58 8.16
CA TYR A 181 0.83 -13.18 8.52
C TYR A 181 -0.55 -12.54 8.50
N LEU A 182 -0.94 -11.97 9.63
CA LEU A 182 -2.19 -11.23 9.78
C LEU A 182 -1.94 -9.90 10.47
N TRP A 183 -2.08 -8.81 9.73
CA TRP A 183 -1.90 -7.46 10.25
C TRP A 183 -3.22 -6.70 10.25
N LEU A 184 -3.65 -6.31 11.46
CA LEU A 184 -4.94 -5.67 11.75
C LEU A 184 -4.78 -4.35 12.51
N PHE A 185 -3.55 -3.89 12.70
CA PHE A 185 -3.27 -2.69 13.47
C PHE A 185 -3.87 -1.43 12.86
N ASN A 186 -4.14 -0.41 13.69
CA ASN A 186 -4.76 0.85 13.27
C ASN A 186 -6.07 0.62 12.49
N ASN A 187 -7.04 0.02 13.17
CA ASN A 187 -8.43 -0.15 12.74
C ASN A 187 -9.39 0.28 13.87
N ASN A 188 -10.68 0.02 13.70
CA ASN A 188 -11.72 0.33 14.68
C ASN A 188 -12.27 -0.93 15.36
N LEU A 189 -11.43 -1.98 15.53
CA LEU A 189 -11.86 -3.27 16.05
C LEU A 189 -12.24 -3.18 17.52
N GLU A 190 -13.49 -3.55 17.87
CA GLU A 190 -13.99 -3.62 19.23
C GLU A 190 -14.01 -5.05 19.79
N SER A 191 -13.99 -6.05 18.91
CA SER A 191 -14.01 -7.47 19.26
C SER A 191 -13.33 -8.32 18.20
N LEU A 192 -13.01 -9.56 18.54
CA LEU A 192 -12.42 -10.54 17.65
C LEU A 192 -13.26 -11.82 17.63
N PRO A 193 -13.26 -12.58 16.52
CA PRO A 193 -13.86 -13.90 16.44
C PRO A 193 -13.35 -14.85 17.52
N GLY A 194 -14.26 -15.64 18.12
CA GLY A 194 -13.89 -16.61 19.15
C GLY A 194 -12.93 -17.70 18.68
N CYS A 195 -12.88 -17.96 17.39
CA CYS A 195 -12.02 -18.95 16.74
C CYS A 195 -10.56 -18.50 16.53
N PHE A 196 -10.20 -17.26 16.86
CA PHE A 196 -8.85 -16.74 16.61
C PHE A 196 -7.76 -17.63 17.19
N CYS A 197 -7.93 -18.14 18.42
CA CYS A 197 -6.92 -19.00 19.04
C CYS A 197 -6.81 -20.39 18.40
N ASP A 198 -7.76 -20.79 17.55
CA ASP A 198 -7.74 -22.05 16.82
C ASP A 198 -6.99 -21.91 15.47
N MET A 199 -6.72 -20.67 15.03
CA MET A 199 -5.87 -20.41 13.86
C MET A 199 -4.43 -20.81 14.15
N GLY A 200 -3.73 -21.36 13.19
CA GLY A 200 -2.33 -21.80 13.33
C GLY A 200 -1.31 -20.64 13.33
N LEU A 201 -1.72 -19.42 13.68
CA LEU A 201 -0.85 -18.24 13.68
C LEU A 201 0.11 -18.21 14.87
N ASP A 202 1.29 -17.64 14.65
CA ASP A 202 2.23 -17.32 15.71
C ASP A 202 1.94 -15.90 16.23
N TRP A 203 1.42 -15.82 17.46
CA TRP A 203 0.92 -14.58 18.03
C TRP A 203 2.01 -13.67 18.60
N ASP A 204 3.26 -14.17 18.80
CA ASP A 204 4.29 -13.49 19.58
C ASP A 204 5.63 -13.31 18.86
N ASN A 205 5.87 -14.05 17.78
CA ASN A 205 7.18 -14.03 17.13
C ASN A 205 7.20 -13.22 15.83
N ASN A 206 8.40 -12.96 15.40
CA ASN A 206 8.73 -12.34 14.13
C ASN A 206 9.45 -13.35 13.23
N ASP A 207 9.38 -13.13 11.93
CA ASP A 207 10.21 -13.87 10.98
C ASP A 207 11.70 -13.48 11.07
N MET A 208 12.55 -14.12 10.26
CA MET A 208 13.98 -13.83 10.22
C MET A 208 14.30 -12.41 9.71
N GLY A 209 13.37 -11.73 9.06
CA GLY A 209 13.47 -10.33 8.62
C GLY A 209 13.04 -9.33 9.69
N GLY A 210 12.50 -9.82 10.81
CA GLY A 210 11.99 -9.02 11.91
C GLY A 210 10.54 -8.57 11.74
N TYR A 211 9.81 -9.08 10.73
CA TYR A 211 8.39 -8.79 10.54
C TYR A 211 7.54 -9.68 11.45
N PRO A 212 6.59 -9.09 12.22
CA PRO A 212 5.71 -9.87 13.07
C PRO A 212 4.77 -10.75 12.24
N TYR A 213 4.53 -11.98 12.70
CA TYR A 213 3.48 -12.81 12.11
C TYR A 213 2.09 -12.26 12.39
N PHE A 214 1.93 -11.58 13.52
CA PHE A 214 0.67 -10.95 13.92
C PHE A 214 0.92 -9.56 14.50
N ALA A 215 0.04 -8.60 14.18
CA ALA A 215 0.07 -7.25 14.77
C ALA A 215 -1.33 -6.64 14.77
N ILE A 216 -1.80 -6.12 15.93
CA ILE A 216 -3.17 -5.63 16.10
C ILE A 216 -3.26 -4.37 16.96
N GLY A 217 -2.16 -3.68 17.21
CA GLY A 217 -2.13 -2.45 17.99
C GLY A 217 -3.00 -1.33 17.42
N ALA A 218 -3.33 -0.34 18.25
CA ALA A 218 -4.18 0.79 17.89
C ALA A 218 -5.55 0.36 17.34
N ASN A 219 -6.32 -0.34 18.16
CA ASN A 219 -7.73 -0.69 17.99
C ASN A 219 -8.49 -0.37 19.31
N TYR A 220 -9.70 -0.85 19.45
CA TYR A 220 -10.56 -0.68 20.64
C TYR A 220 -10.82 -2.01 21.37
N LEU A 221 -9.83 -2.89 21.38
CA LEU A 221 -9.91 -4.24 21.92
C LEU A 221 -9.67 -4.23 23.44
N CYS A 222 -10.70 -3.96 24.22
CA CYS A 222 -10.60 -3.67 25.65
C CYS A 222 -11.09 -4.78 26.56
N GLU A 223 -12.06 -5.55 26.13
CA GLU A 223 -12.73 -6.59 26.94
C GLU A 223 -12.95 -7.86 26.10
N ASP A 224 -13.14 -8.98 26.77
CA ASP A 224 -13.52 -10.27 26.17
C ASP A 224 -12.63 -10.76 25.02
N LEU A 225 -11.31 -10.52 25.12
CA LEU A 225 -10.36 -10.97 24.12
C LEU A 225 -10.14 -12.47 24.17
N PRO A 226 -9.94 -13.15 23.02
CA PRO A 226 -9.39 -14.50 22.98
C PRO A 226 -8.07 -14.55 23.76
N VAL A 227 -7.86 -15.61 24.55
CA VAL A 227 -6.72 -15.70 25.47
C VAL A 227 -5.36 -15.58 24.76
N CYS A 228 -5.22 -16.14 23.55
CA CYS A 228 -4.02 -16.04 22.74
C CYS A 228 -3.67 -14.60 22.34
N ILE A 229 -4.67 -13.74 22.25
CA ILE A 229 -4.50 -12.31 21.91
C ILE A 229 -4.24 -11.49 23.18
N ALA A 230 -5.01 -11.76 24.25
CA ALA A 230 -4.86 -11.06 25.51
C ALA A 230 -3.47 -11.26 26.14
N GLU A 231 -2.86 -12.43 25.93
CA GLU A 231 -1.50 -12.77 26.41
C GLU A 231 -0.39 -12.43 25.39
N SER A 232 -0.74 -12.07 24.13
CA SER A 232 0.23 -11.78 23.09
C SER A 232 1.02 -10.49 23.36
N GLY A 233 2.33 -10.55 23.21
CA GLY A 233 3.20 -9.36 23.16
C GLY A 233 2.91 -8.43 21.99
N HIS A 234 2.20 -8.89 20.98
CA HIS A 234 1.83 -8.13 19.78
C HIS A 234 0.43 -7.48 19.84
N LEU A 235 -0.31 -7.64 20.97
CA LEU A 235 -1.59 -6.95 21.20
C LEU A 235 -1.50 -5.44 20.97
N ASN A 236 -0.39 -4.83 21.39
CA ASN A 236 -0.13 -3.39 21.25
C ASN A 236 0.94 -3.09 20.19
N LEU A 237 1.10 -3.98 19.22
CA LEU A 237 2.06 -3.83 18.15
C LEU A 237 1.38 -3.29 16.89
N SER A 238 1.95 -2.22 16.34
CA SER A 238 1.67 -1.67 15.02
C SER A 238 2.98 -1.58 14.22
N LEU A 239 2.88 -1.29 12.95
CA LEU A 239 4.01 -0.92 12.10
C LEU A 239 3.89 0.55 11.69
N ASP A 240 5.04 1.20 11.48
CA ASP A 240 5.04 2.60 11.01
C ASP A 240 4.35 2.71 9.65
N GLN A 241 3.47 3.69 9.48
CA GLN A 241 2.61 3.83 8.31
C GLN A 241 3.38 3.94 6.99
N PHE A 242 4.56 4.55 7.01
CA PHE A 242 5.38 4.78 5.82
C PHE A 242 6.54 3.80 5.69
N TYR A 243 7.01 3.26 6.83
CA TYR A 243 8.15 2.36 6.91
C TYR A 243 7.77 1.11 7.69
N TYR A 244 7.04 0.23 7.04
CA TYR A 244 6.51 -1.02 7.61
C TYR A 244 7.57 -1.93 8.26
N SER A 245 8.85 -1.65 8.06
CA SER A 245 9.95 -2.35 8.74
C SER A 245 10.21 -1.89 10.18
N PHE A 246 9.50 -0.85 10.65
CA PHE A 246 9.67 -0.36 12.02
C PHE A 246 8.44 -0.69 12.87
N PRO A 247 8.58 -1.56 13.88
CA PRO A 247 7.54 -1.82 14.86
C PRO A 247 7.31 -0.56 15.72
N VAL A 248 6.04 -0.30 16.01
CA VAL A 248 5.58 0.84 16.81
C VAL A 248 4.71 0.31 17.94
N TYR A 249 4.99 0.73 19.18
CA TYR A 249 4.08 0.47 20.28
C TYR A 249 2.84 1.35 20.15
N ALA A 250 1.70 0.74 19.95
CA ALA A 250 0.41 1.37 19.72
C ALA A 250 -0.66 0.64 20.55
N PRO A 251 -0.91 1.09 21.81
CA PRO A 251 -1.87 0.44 22.70
C PRO A 251 -3.29 0.51 22.15
N GLN A 252 -4.14 -0.39 22.67
CA GLN A 252 -5.58 -0.34 22.44
C GLN A 252 -6.15 0.94 23.08
N ASP A 253 -7.12 1.57 22.42
CA ASP A 253 -7.83 2.72 22.99
C ASP A 253 -9.01 2.24 23.83
N CYS A 254 -8.81 2.20 25.16
CA CYS A 254 -9.77 1.65 26.11
C CYS A 254 -10.34 2.70 27.07
N ASP A 255 -10.10 3.96 26.87
CA ASP A 255 -10.59 5.01 27.76
C ASP A 255 -12.08 5.31 27.53
N THR A 256 -12.96 4.60 28.29
CA THR A 256 -14.43 4.76 28.24
C THR A 256 -14.94 6.06 28.89
N THR A 257 -14.09 6.99 29.29
CA THR A 257 -14.47 8.19 30.04
C THR A 257 -14.64 9.46 29.20
N SER A 258 -14.41 9.45 27.91
CA SER A 258 -14.64 10.62 27.06
C SER A 258 -15.89 10.45 26.17
N ASN A 259 -16.96 11.16 26.54
CA ASN A 259 -18.07 11.50 25.64
C ASN A 259 -17.59 12.47 24.53
N GLN A 260 -16.56 12.11 23.79
CA GLN A 260 -16.08 12.86 22.62
C GLN A 260 -15.92 11.90 21.45
N VAL A 261 -17.03 11.66 20.80
CA VAL A 261 -17.13 11.11 19.45
C VAL A 261 -16.59 12.21 18.54
N GLU A 262 -15.38 12.06 18.04
CA GLU A 262 -14.81 12.76 16.84
C GLU A 262 -13.30 13.05 16.85
N GLU A 263 -12.47 12.55 17.80
CA GLU A 263 -11.07 13.02 17.86
C GLU A 263 -9.97 11.96 17.68
N ASP A 264 -10.24 10.64 17.59
CA ASP A 264 -9.18 9.63 17.73
C ASP A 264 -8.72 8.92 16.43
N LEU A 265 -8.78 9.58 15.30
CA LEU A 265 -8.13 9.11 14.07
C LEU A 265 -6.62 9.42 14.00
N PHE A 266 -6.03 9.95 15.07
CA PHE A 266 -4.62 10.36 15.06
C PHE A 266 -3.85 9.72 16.21
N PRO A 267 -2.67 9.09 15.94
CA PRO A 267 -1.81 8.54 16.98
C PRO A 267 -1.35 9.65 17.96
N TYR A 268 -1.12 9.29 19.24
CA TYR A 268 -0.69 10.21 20.30
C TYR A 268 0.61 10.99 20.01
N GLN A 269 1.41 10.56 19.05
CA GLN A 269 2.64 11.25 18.64
C GLN A 269 2.42 12.04 17.35
N TYR A 270 2.99 13.26 17.29
CA TYR A 270 2.99 14.01 16.04
C TYR A 270 3.81 13.30 14.96
N ARG A 271 3.42 13.48 13.72
CA ARG A 271 4.14 12.93 12.55
C ARG A 271 4.66 14.05 11.68
N VAL A 272 5.72 13.77 10.94
CA VAL A 272 6.28 14.72 9.99
C VAL A 272 6.75 13.98 8.76
N SER A 273 6.29 14.45 7.58
CA SER A 273 6.69 13.88 6.30
C SER A 273 8.18 14.10 6.00
N ALA A 274 8.70 13.44 4.98
CA ALA A 274 9.96 13.84 4.39
C ALA A 274 9.85 15.25 3.78
N PRO A 275 10.91 16.07 3.81
CA PRO A 275 10.95 17.35 3.10
C PRO A 275 10.84 17.13 1.59
N TYR A 276 10.02 17.91 0.89
CA TYR A 276 9.86 17.84 -0.57
C TYR A 276 9.74 19.23 -1.21
N PRO A 277 10.28 19.41 -2.43
CA PRO A 277 11.22 18.51 -3.08
C PRO A 277 12.51 18.35 -2.26
N ASN A 278 13.22 17.24 -2.43
CA ASN A 278 14.53 17.03 -1.81
C ASN A 278 15.44 16.24 -2.78
N PRO A 279 16.48 16.86 -3.38
CA PRO A 279 16.97 18.24 -3.15
C PRO A 279 15.96 19.34 -3.52
N PHE A 280 16.02 20.50 -2.84
CA PHE A 280 15.13 21.64 -3.09
C PHE A 280 15.85 22.87 -3.60
N ASN A 281 15.10 23.79 -4.27
CA ASN A 281 15.60 25.05 -4.78
C ASN A 281 14.47 26.06 -5.01
N PRO A 282 14.39 27.17 -4.34
CA PRO A 282 15.02 27.47 -3.04
C PRO A 282 14.15 27.04 -1.87
N THR A 283 12.92 26.54 -2.12
CA THR A 283 11.90 26.29 -1.11
C THR A 283 11.58 24.81 -1.01
N MET A 284 11.50 24.31 0.21
CA MET A 284 10.97 22.99 0.51
C MET A 284 9.70 23.09 1.35
N LYS A 285 8.89 22.03 1.33
CA LYS A 285 7.75 21.84 2.21
C LYS A 285 7.89 20.53 2.95
N MET A 286 7.20 20.40 4.07
CA MET A 286 6.92 19.13 4.74
C MET A 286 5.63 19.25 5.53
N ASP A 287 4.92 18.14 5.70
CA ASP A 287 3.65 18.12 6.41
C ASP A 287 3.86 17.64 7.83
N LEU A 288 3.36 18.43 8.78
CA LEU A 288 3.33 18.13 10.20
C LEU A 288 1.90 17.73 10.57
N ILE A 289 1.71 16.49 10.97
CA ILE A 289 0.43 15.94 11.39
C ILE A 289 0.37 15.99 12.92
N ILE A 290 -0.57 16.75 13.44
CA ILE A 290 -0.76 16.95 14.88
C ILE A 290 -2.02 16.22 15.32
N PRO A 291 -1.92 15.16 16.13
CA PRO A 291 -3.08 14.36 16.58
C PRO A 291 -3.94 15.10 17.61
N TYR A 292 -3.36 15.92 18.45
CA TYR A 292 -4.03 16.85 19.38
C TYR A 292 -3.14 18.07 19.59
N GLY A 293 -3.77 19.21 19.95
CA GLY A 293 -3.06 20.49 20.08
C GLY A 293 -1.83 20.39 20.97
N ARG A 294 -0.67 20.75 20.44
CA ARG A 294 0.61 20.73 21.16
C ARG A 294 1.52 21.88 20.80
N ARG A 295 2.41 22.16 21.72
CA ARG A 295 3.43 23.16 21.54
C ARG A 295 4.60 22.55 20.77
N MET A 296 5.10 23.26 19.74
CA MET A 296 6.20 22.81 18.91
C MET A 296 7.29 23.86 18.82
N ASP A 297 8.54 23.40 18.96
CA ASP A 297 9.75 24.10 18.56
C ASP A 297 10.29 23.47 17.30
N ILE A 298 10.38 24.24 16.19
CA ILE A 298 10.83 23.74 14.90
C ILE A 298 11.96 24.64 14.38
N ARG A 299 13.15 24.07 14.23
CA ARG A 299 14.39 24.79 13.92
C ARG A 299 15.19 24.13 12.84
N VAL A 300 15.91 24.92 12.06
CA VAL A 300 16.79 24.44 10.99
C VAL A 300 18.23 24.64 11.37
N TYR A 301 19.05 23.61 11.17
CA TYR A 301 20.49 23.59 11.49
C TYR A 301 21.32 23.28 10.25
N ASP A 302 22.52 23.85 10.20
CA ASP A 302 23.55 23.49 9.23
C ASP A 302 24.27 22.17 9.62
N LEU A 303 25.20 21.74 8.78
CA LEU A 303 25.98 20.51 9.00
C LEU A 303 26.88 20.58 10.26
N LEU A 304 27.21 21.78 10.73
CA LEU A 304 28.02 22.01 11.92
C LEU A 304 27.19 22.11 13.20
N GLY A 305 25.85 22.01 13.09
CA GLY A 305 24.93 22.13 14.20
C GLY A 305 24.57 23.57 14.60
N ASN A 306 24.93 24.56 13.79
CA ASN A 306 24.52 25.95 14.03
C ASN A 306 23.05 26.12 13.64
N GLU A 307 22.25 26.73 14.53
CA GLU A 307 20.89 27.13 14.20
C GLU A 307 20.92 28.28 13.18
N ILE A 308 20.26 28.06 12.04
CA ILE A 308 20.24 29.02 10.91
C ILE A 308 18.85 29.61 10.67
N HIS A 309 17.79 28.93 11.14
CA HIS A 309 16.42 29.42 10.96
C HIS A 309 15.49 28.81 12.02
N VAL A 310 14.47 29.59 12.42
CA VAL A 310 13.41 29.14 13.32
C VAL A 310 12.10 29.16 12.56
N ILE A 311 11.49 28.01 12.37
CA ILE A 311 10.18 27.85 11.72
C ILE A 311 9.07 28.10 12.74
N ALA A 312 9.21 27.53 13.95
CA ALA A 312 8.29 27.73 15.06
C ALA A 312 9.07 27.80 16.39
N ASN A 313 8.66 28.71 17.29
CA ASN A 313 9.30 28.91 18.60
C ASN A 313 8.27 28.75 19.72
N GLY A 314 7.97 27.51 20.08
CA GLY A 314 6.97 27.20 21.09
C GLY A 314 5.54 27.56 20.65
N GLU A 315 5.24 27.50 19.36
CA GLU A 315 3.92 27.76 18.82
C GLU A 315 2.98 26.59 19.10
N ILE A 316 1.70 26.88 19.32
CA ILE A 316 0.67 25.86 19.51
C ILE A 316 0.06 25.52 18.16
N TYR A 317 0.32 24.29 17.71
CA TYR A 317 -0.33 23.71 16.56
C TYR A 317 -1.58 22.96 17.02
N LYS A 318 -2.72 23.29 16.39
CA LYS A 318 -3.98 22.58 16.64
C LYS A 318 -3.94 21.21 15.98
N GLN A 319 -4.86 20.32 16.37
CA GLN A 319 -5.11 19.06 15.67
C GLN A 319 -5.30 19.29 14.17
N GLY A 320 -4.70 18.43 13.34
CA GLY A 320 -4.78 18.49 11.88
C GLY A 320 -3.42 18.42 11.19
N ILE A 321 -3.45 18.64 9.87
CA ILE A 321 -2.27 18.68 9.00
C ILE A 321 -1.84 20.11 8.80
N HIS A 322 -0.57 20.41 9.07
CA HIS A 322 0.03 21.72 8.92
C HIS A 322 1.20 21.62 7.94
N SER A 323 1.16 22.42 6.87
CA SER A 323 2.26 22.47 5.91
C SER A 323 3.33 23.43 6.40
N LEU A 324 4.51 22.91 6.72
CA LEU A 324 5.69 23.68 7.08
C LEU A 324 6.47 24.02 5.82
N THR A 325 6.94 25.24 5.72
CA THR A 325 7.71 25.70 4.57
C THR A 325 8.99 26.37 5.04
N TRP A 326 10.11 26.06 4.38
CA TRP A 326 11.38 26.74 4.57
C TRP A 326 12.00 27.12 3.24
N SER A 327 12.46 28.40 3.14
CA SER A 327 13.24 28.87 1.99
C SER A 327 14.72 29.01 2.35
N GLY A 328 15.56 28.39 1.52
CA GLY A 328 17.01 28.45 1.61
C GLY A 328 17.62 29.64 0.84
N ASP A 329 16.84 30.64 0.39
CA ASP A 329 17.29 31.74 -0.50
C ASP A 329 18.59 32.43 -0.06
N THR A 330 18.82 32.54 1.22
CA THR A 330 19.98 33.25 1.79
C THR A 330 21.10 32.29 2.22
N HIS A 331 20.92 30.99 2.03
CA HIS A 331 21.85 29.96 2.51
C HIS A 331 22.60 29.27 1.35
N PRO A 332 23.85 28.81 1.54
CA PRO A 332 24.59 28.10 0.52
C PRO A 332 24.00 26.72 0.22
N SER A 333 24.29 26.18 -0.98
CA SER A 333 23.98 24.77 -1.28
C SER A 333 24.63 23.86 -0.24
N GLY A 334 23.90 22.86 0.26
CA GLY A 334 24.39 21.99 1.31
C GLY A 334 23.33 21.15 1.98
N VAL A 335 23.75 20.39 2.97
CA VAL A 335 22.86 19.55 3.81
C VAL A 335 22.41 20.35 5.02
N TYR A 336 21.11 20.23 5.32
CA TYR A 336 20.46 20.88 6.46
C TYR A 336 19.63 19.87 7.23
N PHE A 337 19.43 20.16 8.52
CA PHE A 337 18.64 19.33 9.42
C PHE A 337 17.51 20.17 10.01
N ILE A 338 16.29 19.67 9.94
CA ILE A 338 15.11 20.29 10.55
C ILE A 338 14.80 19.49 11.80
N LYS A 339 14.95 20.13 12.97
CA LYS A 339 14.61 19.55 14.27
C LYS A 339 13.20 20.00 14.64
N LEU A 340 12.35 19.03 14.98
CA LEU A 340 11.03 19.25 15.55
C LEU A 340 11.04 18.70 16.98
N ASP A 341 10.54 19.48 17.92
CA ASP A 341 10.61 19.18 19.35
C ASP A 341 9.30 19.63 20.01
N ASP A 342 8.56 18.72 20.65
CA ASP A 342 7.34 19.04 21.39
C ASP A 342 7.54 19.03 22.91
N GLY A 343 8.80 18.89 23.35
CA GLY A 343 9.18 18.78 24.73
C GLY A 343 9.16 17.35 25.29
N ALA A 344 8.53 16.41 24.61
CA ALA A 344 8.47 14.97 24.96
C ALA A 344 9.16 14.10 23.92
N ASP A 345 9.06 14.47 22.63
CA ASP A 345 9.64 13.75 21.48
C ASP A 345 10.42 14.72 20.58
N VAL A 346 11.55 14.25 20.04
CA VAL A 346 12.40 15.01 19.13
C VAL A 346 12.58 14.25 17.83
N ARG A 347 12.19 14.90 16.71
CA ARG A 347 12.37 14.34 15.38
C ARG A 347 13.28 15.21 14.53
N ILE A 348 14.11 14.57 13.70
CA ILE A 348 15.03 15.26 12.80
C ILE A 348 14.77 14.81 11.37
N ARG A 349 14.69 15.78 10.45
CA ARG A 349 14.60 15.52 9.01
C ARG A 349 15.78 16.14 8.30
N LYS A 350 16.41 15.37 7.44
CA LYS A 350 17.51 15.81 6.57
C LYS A 350 16.95 16.36 5.27
N THR A 351 17.49 17.49 4.79
CA THR A 351 17.16 18.06 3.49
C THR A 351 18.42 18.57 2.79
N VAL A 352 18.38 18.70 1.46
CA VAL A 352 19.50 19.15 0.64
C VAL A 352 19.08 20.33 -0.19
N LEU A 353 19.70 21.48 0.03
CA LEU A 353 19.56 22.67 -0.83
C LEU A 353 20.53 22.55 -2.00
N ALA A 354 20.01 22.55 -3.23
CA ALA A 354 20.77 22.51 -4.46
C ALA A 354 20.44 23.75 -5.31
N ARG A 355 21.39 24.60 -5.53
CA ARG A 355 21.29 25.76 -6.42
C ARG A 355 22.03 25.53 -7.73
#